data_2bc8a4103b6cc0798777621532820942
#
_entry.id   2bc8a4103b6cc0798777621532820942
#
_cell.length_a   1.000
_cell.length_b   1.000
_cell.length_c   1.000
_cell.angle_alpha   90.00
_cell.angle_beta   90.00
_cell.angle_gamma   90.00
#
_symmetry.space_group_name_H-M   'P 1'
#
loop_
_entity.id
_entity.type
_entity.pdbx_description
1 polymer ?
#
loop_
_entity_poly.entity_id
_entity_poly.type
_entity_poly.pdbx_seq_one_letter_code
_entity_poly.pdbx_strand_id
1 'polypeptide(L)'
;MYGVRRLALDLGWSENKTRRIRKLANITAVRPPKKHRSYKGKPEISPPANHLHTYASFKDTSRPQDGMDYSLMAKEANAWTQDFTYLRIRTGMFYLALVMDLATREILSWKLGTNHSSSLTHIALIGALRNNPSPAILHSDRGSEYLSERHQDTCQRFEITLSASKPGKPWQNGFMERCIKSVKEELGPLTNYRDVDELYVGIANAIHYYNHNRIHTALKMSPEAYASSLKPKLIARPKRRGLVFRKKVA
;
A
#
# COMPACT_ATOMS: atom_id res chain seq x y z
N MET A 1 -6.95 -2.99 17.74
CA MET A 1 -6.77 -2.04 18.87
C MET A 1 -5.44 -1.32 18.76
N TYR A 2 -5.41 -0.01 18.97
CA TYR A 2 -4.22 0.85 18.81
C TYR A 2 -3.09 0.53 19.81
N GLY A 3 -1.83 0.61 19.33
CA GLY A 3 -0.66 0.66 20.21
C GLY A 3 -0.59 1.96 21.02
N VAL A 4 0.33 2.04 22.00
CA VAL A 4 0.44 3.18 22.92
C VAL A 4 0.53 4.52 22.20
N ARG A 5 1.43 4.65 21.21
CA ARG A 5 1.66 5.92 20.48
C ARG A 5 0.41 6.42 19.77
N ARG A 6 -0.28 5.52 19.05
CA ARG A 6 -1.47 5.89 18.29
C ARG A 6 -2.64 6.24 19.21
N LEU A 7 -2.81 5.47 20.29
CA LEU A 7 -3.83 5.76 21.28
C LEU A 7 -3.55 7.09 22.03
N ALA A 8 -2.29 7.41 22.28
CA ALA A 8 -1.89 8.69 22.87
C ALA A 8 -2.24 9.87 21.94
N LEU A 9 -1.99 9.73 20.64
CA LEU A 9 -2.35 10.73 19.62
C LEU A 9 -3.88 10.89 19.51
N ASP A 10 -4.61 9.78 19.48
CA ASP A 10 -6.07 9.75 19.36
C ASP A 10 -6.78 10.45 20.55
N LEU A 11 -6.25 10.23 21.76
CA LEU A 11 -6.80 10.79 23.00
C LEU A 11 -6.19 12.14 23.43
N GLY A 12 -5.21 12.66 22.70
CA GLY A 12 -4.48 13.85 23.11
C GLY A 12 -3.69 13.68 24.41
N TRP A 13 -3.26 12.46 24.74
CA TRP A 13 -2.53 12.14 25.98
C TRP A 13 -1.05 11.95 25.74
N SER A 14 -0.25 12.10 26.84
CA SER A 14 1.15 11.66 26.80
C SER A 14 1.24 10.12 26.70
N GLU A 15 2.31 9.59 26.08
CA GLU A 15 2.53 8.14 26.01
C GLU A 15 2.61 7.49 27.40
N ASN A 16 3.21 8.18 28.39
CA ASN A 16 3.32 7.66 29.75
C ASN A 16 1.96 7.54 30.44
N LYS A 17 1.08 8.54 30.29
CA LYS A 17 -0.30 8.48 30.77
C LYS A 17 -1.03 7.31 30.11
N THR A 18 -0.90 7.18 28.79
CA THR A 18 -1.53 6.10 28.02
C THR A 18 -1.04 4.72 28.44
N ARG A 19 0.27 4.52 28.68
CA ARG A 19 0.80 3.25 29.19
C ARG A 19 0.21 2.90 30.57
N ARG A 20 0.16 3.87 31.48
CA ARG A 20 -0.38 3.67 32.82
C ARG A 20 -1.86 3.27 32.79
N ILE A 21 -2.68 4.02 32.04
CA ILE A 21 -4.13 3.75 31.92
C ILE A 21 -4.38 2.38 31.29
N ARG A 22 -3.66 2.04 30.20
CA ARG A 22 -3.78 0.72 29.55
C ARG A 22 -3.42 -0.43 30.49
N LYS A 23 -2.39 -0.27 31.33
CA LYS A 23 -2.00 -1.28 32.34
C LYS A 23 -3.11 -1.45 33.39
N LEU A 24 -3.68 -0.35 33.90
CA LEU A 24 -4.76 -0.38 34.85
C LEU A 24 -6.04 -1.02 34.27
N ALA A 25 -6.35 -0.72 33.02
CA ALA A 25 -7.53 -1.26 32.35
C ALA A 25 -7.31 -2.67 31.73
N ASN A 26 -6.15 -3.28 31.95
CA ASN A 26 -5.74 -4.58 31.37
C ASN A 26 -5.91 -4.66 29.83
N ILE A 27 -5.67 -3.55 29.13
CA ILE A 27 -5.83 -3.44 27.68
C ILE A 27 -4.51 -3.80 26.99
N THR A 28 -4.51 -4.87 26.18
CA THR A 28 -3.36 -5.28 25.39
C THR A 28 -3.57 -5.01 23.90
N ALA A 29 -2.49 -4.67 23.17
CA ALA A 29 -2.56 -4.56 21.72
C ALA A 29 -2.55 -5.96 21.11
N VAL A 30 -3.50 -6.22 20.20
CA VAL A 30 -3.53 -7.48 19.45
C VAL A 30 -2.35 -7.49 18.48
N ARG A 31 -1.48 -8.48 18.59
CA ARG A 31 -0.38 -8.73 17.66
C ARG A 31 -0.62 -10.10 17.02
N PRO A 32 -0.84 -10.17 15.70
CA PRO A 32 -0.94 -11.46 15.01
C PRO A 32 0.41 -12.20 15.04
N PRO A 33 0.42 -13.53 15.04
CA PRO A 33 1.64 -14.33 15.02
C PRO A 33 2.43 -14.11 13.73
N LYS A 34 3.76 -14.09 13.85
CA LYS A 34 4.68 -13.97 12.70
C LYS A 34 4.66 -15.28 11.89
N LYS A 35 4.27 -15.24 10.62
CA LYS A 35 4.47 -16.33 9.65
C LYS A 35 5.50 -15.93 8.61
N HIS A 36 6.59 -16.69 8.51
CA HIS A 36 7.60 -16.55 7.45
C HIS A 36 7.36 -17.63 6.39
N ARG A 37 7.24 -17.22 5.13
CA ARG A 37 7.43 -18.13 3.98
C ARG A 37 8.19 -17.38 2.90
N SER A 38 9.27 -17.99 2.41
CA SER A 38 10.02 -17.51 1.24
C SER A 38 9.60 -18.29 0.00
N TYR A 39 9.35 -17.61 -1.09
CA TYR A 39 9.13 -18.18 -2.42
C TYR A 39 10.43 -18.07 -3.24
N LYS A 40 10.85 -19.17 -3.88
CA LYS A 40 12.03 -19.23 -4.76
C LYS A 40 11.56 -19.51 -6.18
N GLY A 41 11.25 -18.46 -6.95
CA GLY A 41 11.06 -18.53 -8.40
C GLY A 41 12.03 -17.58 -9.08
N LYS A 42 12.60 -17.96 -10.21
CA LYS A 42 13.40 -17.07 -11.06
C LYS A 42 12.47 -16.46 -12.11
N PRO A 43 12.35 -15.13 -12.24
CA PRO A 43 11.65 -14.51 -13.35
C PRO A 43 12.48 -14.62 -14.64
N GLU A 44 11.85 -14.93 -15.77
CA GLU A 44 12.47 -14.95 -17.10
C GLU A 44 12.84 -13.55 -17.61
N ILE A 45 12.16 -12.52 -17.11
CA ILE A 45 12.35 -11.13 -17.52
C ILE A 45 13.22 -10.41 -16.51
N SER A 46 14.20 -9.64 -16.97
CA SER A 46 15.03 -8.81 -16.10
C SER A 46 14.15 -7.73 -15.44
N PRO A 47 14.00 -7.74 -14.11
CA PRO A 47 13.16 -6.77 -13.44
C PRO A 47 13.81 -5.38 -13.46
N PRO A 48 12.99 -4.30 -13.40
CA PRO A 48 13.49 -2.92 -13.39
C PRO A 48 14.40 -2.65 -12.18
N ALA A 49 15.23 -1.62 -12.30
CA ALA A 49 16.06 -1.15 -11.20
C ALA A 49 15.21 -0.63 -10.04
N ASN A 50 15.78 -0.60 -8.84
CA ASN A 50 15.10 0.04 -7.71
C ASN A 50 15.35 1.55 -7.72
N HIS A 51 14.45 2.29 -8.36
CA HIS A 51 14.52 3.75 -8.45
C HIS A 51 14.18 4.46 -7.12
N LEU A 52 13.55 3.78 -6.16
CA LEU A 52 13.29 4.35 -4.85
C LEU A 52 14.57 4.55 -4.03
N HIS A 53 15.61 3.79 -4.30
CA HIS A 53 16.89 3.97 -3.60
C HIS A 53 17.49 5.35 -3.77
N THR A 54 17.22 6.02 -4.88
CA THR A 54 17.75 7.38 -5.16
C THR A 54 17.15 8.42 -4.22
N TYR A 55 15.95 8.17 -3.70
CA TYR A 55 15.20 9.09 -2.84
C TYR A 55 15.15 8.65 -1.38
N ALA A 56 15.68 7.49 -1.06
CA ALA A 56 15.62 6.95 0.28
C ALA A 56 16.94 7.18 1.01
N SER A 57 16.87 7.83 2.16
CA SER A 57 17.95 7.81 3.14
C SER A 57 17.76 6.66 4.12
N PHE A 58 18.84 5.97 4.44
CA PHE A 58 18.83 5.02 5.55
C PHE A 58 19.10 5.79 6.84
N LYS A 59 18.28 5.59 7.85
CA LYS A 59 18.47 6.20 9.17
C LYS A 59 19.77 5.77 9.83
N ASP A 60 20.18 4.54 9.52
CA ASP A 60 21.43 3.96 9.95
C ASP A 60 22.00 3.10 8.83
N THR A 61 23.11 3.51 8.25
CA THR A 61 23.79 2.78 7.16
C THR A 61 24.34 1.44 7.61
N SER A 62 24.60 1.25 8.92
CA SER A 62 25.05 -0.02 9.50
C SER A 62 23.88 -1.04 9.62
N ARG A 63 22.63 -0.57 9.57
CA ARG A 63 21.41 -1.39 9.70
C ARG A 63 20.40 -1.05 8.63
N PRO A 64 20.63 -1.43 7.37
CA PRO A 64 19.74 -1.09 6.25
C PRO A 64 18.31 -1.63 6.38
N GLN A 65 18.05 -2.57 7.30
CA GLN A 65 16.73 -3.07 7.62
C GLN A 65 15.94 -2.19 8.60
N ASP A 66 16.55 -1.18 9.22
CA ASP A 66 15.85 -0.31 10.20
C ASP A 66 14.88 0.68 9.55
N GLY A 67 14.74 0.62 8.26
CA GLY A 67 13.73 1.33 7.49
C GLY A 67 14.33 2.41 6.59
N MET A 68 13.74 2.55 5.42
CA MET A 68 14.03 3.62 4.49
C MET A 68 13.17 4.84 4.86
N ASP A 69 13.77 6.01 4.89
CA ASP A 69 13.04 7.26 5.02
C ASP A 69 12.65 7.79 3.64
N TYR A 70 11.36 7.71 3.33
CA TYR A 70 10.80 8.22 2.08
C TYR A 70 10.25 9.64 2.20
N SER A 71 10.60 10.38 3.26
CA SER A 71 10.10 11.75 3.46
C SER A 71 10.51 12.70 2.33
N LEU A 72 11.66 12.46 1.71
CA LEU A 72 12.11 13.23 0.54
C LEU A 72 11.24 12.97 -0.69
N MET A 73 10.79 11.73 -0.90
CA MET A 73 9.89 11.40 -2.01
C MET A 73 8.54 12.10 -1.92
N ALA A 74 8.03 12.31 -0.71
CA ALA A 74 6.80 13.07 -0.48
C ALA A 74 6.89 14.52 -0.98
N LYS A 75 8.11 15.05 -1.09
CA LYS A 75 8.36 16.43 -1.54
C LYS A 75 8.71 16.52 -3.02
N GLU A 76 9.36 15.51 -3.57
CA GLU A 76 10.03 15.58 -4.89
C GLU A 76 9.43 14.67 -5.95
N ALA A 77 8.90 13.52 -5.57
CA ALA A 77 8.34 12.57 -6.51
C ALA A 77 7.00 12.03 -6.03
N ASN A 78 6.00 12.11 -6.90
CA ASN A 78 4.75 11.39 -6.72
C ASN A 78 5.01 9.91 -7.02
N ALA A 79 5.20 9.09 -5.98
CA ALA A 79 5.53 7.69 -6.11
C ALA A 79 4.47 6.80 -5.45
N TRP A 80 4.01 5.79 -6.19
CA TRP A 80 3.09 4.78 -5.70
C TRP A 80 3.80 3.45 -5.49
N THR A 81 3.24 2.64 -4.62
CA THR A 81 3.62 1.24 -4.48
C THR A 81 2.41 0.33 -4.63
N GLN A 82 2.65 -0.86 -5.13
CA GLN A 82 1.63 -1.88 -5.31
C GLN A 82 2.12 -3.23 -4.80
N ASP A 83 1.19 -4.02 -4.31
CA ASP A 83 1.42 -5.39 -3.89
C ASP A 83 0.06 -6.10 -3.80
N PHE A 84 0.09 -7.42 -3.67
CA PHE A 84 -1.12 -8.19 -3.39
C PHE A 84 -0.91 -9.10 -2.18
N THR A 85 -2.03 -9.52 -1.62
CA THR A 85 -2.03 -10.49 -0.54
C THR A 85 -3.14 -11.49 -0.71
N TYR A 86 -2.98 -12.67 -0.13
CA TYR A 86 -4.03 -13.67 -0.10
C TYR A 86 -4.85 -13.59 1.18
N LEU A 87 -6.14 -13.87 1.04
CA LEU A 87 -7.14 -13.92 2.10
C LEU A 87 -7.87 -15.26 1.99
N ARG A 88 -7.78 -16.10 3.02
CA ARG A 88 -8.42 -17.41 3.04
C ARG A 88 -9.62 -17.36 3.96
N ILE A 89 -10.81 -17.51 3.39
CA ILE A 89 -12.07 -17.71 4.13
C ILE A 89 -12.55 -19.16 3.97
N ARG A 90 -13.70 -19.50 4.53
CA ARG A 90 -14.23 -20.86 4.49
C ARG A 90 -14.53 -21.34 3.06
N THR A 91 -14.99 -20.44 2.19
CA THR A 91 -15.39 -20.74 0.81
C THR A 91 -14.23 -20.77 -0.18
N GLY A 92 -13.03 -20.34 0.20
CA GLY A 92 -11.88 -20.40 -0.71
C GLY A 92 -10.75 -19.43 -0.40
N MET A 93 -9.83 -19.38 -1.36
CA MET A 93 -8.69 -18.47 -1.36
C MET A 93 -8.97 -17.29 -2.29
N PHE A 94 -8.81 -16.09 -1.78
CA PHE A 94 -8.98 -14.84 -2.51
C PHE A 94 -7.69 -14.03 -2.49
N TYR A 95 -7.52 -13.17 -3.48
CA TYR A 95 -6.35 -12.31 -3.64
C TYR A 95 -6.78 -10.85 -3.66
N LEU A 96 -6.17 -10.05 -2.81
CA LEU A 96 -6.43 -8.63 -2.71
C LEU A 96 -5.20 -7.87 -3.23
N ALA A 97 -5.33 -7.20 -4.38
CA ALA A 97 -4.34 -6.28 -4.90
C ALA A 97 -4.62 -4.87 -4.42
N LEU A 98 -3.57 -4.15 -4.05
CA LEU A 98 -3.62 -2.79 -3.51
C LEU A 98 -2.64 -1.89 -4.24
N VAL A 99 -3.04 -0.63 -4.42
CA VAL A 99 -2.15 0.46 -4.86
C VAL A 99 -2.20 1.56 -3.80
N MET A 100 -1.03 2.00 -3.33
CA MET A 100 -0.90 2.99 -2.26
C MET A 100 0.05 4.11 -2.68
N ASP A 101 -0.30 5.34 -2.35
CA ASP A 101 0.60 6.49 -2.45
C ASP A 101 1.65 6.44 -1.33
N LEU A 102 2.93 6.53 -1.70
CA LEU A 102 4.02 6.43 -0.73
C LEU A 102 4.18 7.68 0.14
N ALA A 103 3.74 8.84 -0.32
CA ALA A 103 3.82 10.08 0.42
C ALA A 103 2.72 10.16 1.49
N THR A 104 1.48 9.96 1.04
CA THR A 104 0.29 10.12 1.90
C THR A 104 -0.07 8.85 2.65
N ARG A 105 0.44 7.69 2.23
CA ARG A 105 0.05 6.34 2.72
C ARG A 105 -1.40 5.98 2.42
N GLU A 106 -2.07 6.75 1.57
CA GLU A 106 -3.44 6.51 1.17
C GLU A 106 -3.52 5.30 0.21
N ILE A 107 -4.45 4.39 0.48
CA ILE A 107 -4.79 3.31 -0.46
C ILE A 107 -5.65 3.95 -1.55
N LEU A 108 -5.09 4.09 -2.74
CA LEU A 108 -5.73 4.76 -3.88
C LEU A 108 -6.72 3.86 -4.61
N SER A 109 -6.45 2.57 -4.61
CA SER A 109 -7.29 1.57 -5.28
C SER A 109 -7.00 0.17 -4.75
N TRP A 110 -7.99 -0.69 -4.88
CA TRP A 110 -7.88 -2.10 -4.58
C TRP A 110 -8.76 -2.95 -5.49
N LYS A 111 -8.41 -4.24 -5.59
CA LYS A 111 -9.22 -5.22 -6.33
C LYS A 111 -9.14 -6.57 -5.64
N LEU A 112 -10.30 -7.21 -5.44
CA LEU A 112 -10.41 -8.59 -4.98
C LEU A 112 -10.60 -9.52 -6.19
N GLY A 113 -9.97 -10.67 -6.18
CA GLY A 113 -10.08 -11.70 -7.20
C GLY A 113 -9.91 -13.11 -6.66
N THR A 114 -10.27 -14.10 -7.45
CA THR A 114 -10.19 -15.53 -7.09
C THR A 114 -8.87 -16.18 -7.49
N ASN A 115 -8.08 -15.50 -8.30
CA ASN A 115 -6.79 -15.98 -8.75
C ASN A 115 -5.71 -14.92 -8.64
N HIS A 116 -4.48 -15.38 -8.52
CA HIS A 116 -3.27 -14.60 -8.60
C HIS A 116 -2.90 -14.39 -10.08
N SER A 117 -3.19 -13.22 -10.61
CA SER A 117 -2.94 -12.92 -12.03
C SER A 117 -2.49 -11.48 -12.24
N SER A 118 -1.74 -11.26 -13.32
CA SER A 118 -1.37 -9.91 -13.78
C SER A 118 -2.60 -9.03 -14.08
N SER A 119 -3.74 -9.64 -14.43
CA SER A 119 -4.99 -8.91 -14.62
C SER A 119 -5.49 -8.27 -13.33
N LEU A 120 -5.35 -8.95 -12.18
CA LEU A 120 -5.78 -8.44 -10.88
C LEU A 120 -5.02 -7.17 -10.49
N THR A 121 -3.68 -7.24 -10.55
CA THR A 121 -2.80 -6.10 -10.23
C THR A 121 -2.97 -4.95 -11.20
N HIS A 122 -3.16 -5.27 -12.49
CA HIS A 122 -3.41 -4.29 -13.54
C HIS A 122 -4.75 -3.54 -13.33
N ILE A 123 -5.85 -4.24 -12.99
CA ILE A 123 -7.13 -3.59 -12.71
C ILE A 123 -7.03 -2.66 -11.50
N ALA A 124 -6.30 -3.06 -10.45
CA ALA A 124 -6.05 -2.21 -9.31
C ALA A 124 -5.28 -0.94 -9.71
N LEU A 125 -4.24 -1.05 -10.56
CA LEU A 125 -3.50 0.09 -11.08
C LEU A 125 -4.39 1.03 -11.91
N ILE A 126 -5.19 0.49 -12.83
CA ILE A 126 -6.14 1.31 -13.62
C ILE A 126 -7.14 2.03 -12.72
N GLY A 127 -7.62 1.36 -11.65
CA GLY A 127 -8.50 1.99 -10.66
C GLY A 127 -7.86 3.20 -9.99
N ALA A 128 -6.59 3.11 -9.63
CA ALA A 128 -5.83 4.23 -9.07
C ALA A 128 -5.64 5.37 -10.08
N LEU A 129 -5.25 5.05 -11.32
CA LEU A 129 -5.00 6.03 -12.39
C LEU A 129 -6.26 6.78 -12.86
N ARG A 130 -7.45 6.21 -12.68
CA ARG A 130 -8.71 6.87 -13.03
C ARG A 130 -9.00 8.10 -12.18
N ASN A 131 -8.66 8.04 -10.90
CA ASN A 131 -9.07 9.01 -9.90
C ASN A 131 -7.93 9.90 -9.40
N ASN A 132 -6.69 9.57 -9.77
CA ASN A 132 -5.50 10.27 -9.30
C ASN A 132 -4.58 10.60 -10.48
N PRO A 133 -3.76 11.67 -10.38
CA PRO A 133 -2.68 11.93 -11.33
C PRO A 133 -1.72 10.74 -11.33
N SER A 134 -1.14 10.42 -12.50
CA SER A 134 -0.14 9.36 -12.58
C SER A 134 1.08 9.68 -11.71
N PRO A 135 1.66 8.67 -11.06
CA PRO A 135 2.90 8.84 -10.30
C PRO A 135 4.09 8.95 -11.26
N ALA A 136 5.17 9.55 -10.81
CA ALA A 136 6.44 9.47 -11.53
C ALA A 136 7.06 8.06 -11.44
N ILE A 137 6.88 7.38 -10.30
CA ILE A 137 7.42 6.05 -10.03
C ILE A 137 6.31 5.14 -9.50
N LEU A 138 6.24 3.92 -10.05
CA LEU A 138 5.44 2.82 -9.50
C LEU A 138 6.37 1.71 -9.02
N HIS A 139 6.37 1.45 -7.73
CA HIS A 139 7.21 0.44 -7.08
C HIS A 139 6.44 -0.83 -6.76
N SER A 140 7.08 -1.98 -6.96
CA SER A 140 6.53 -3.29 -6.57
C SER A 140 7.64 -4.22 -6.08
N ASP A 141 7.27 -5.42 -5.67
CA ASP A 141 8.22 -6.52 -5.63
C ASP A 141 8.53 -7.02 -7.07
N ARG A 142 9.24 -8.17 -7.18
CA ARG A 142 9.60 -8.76 -8.47
C ARG A 142 8.62 -9.83 -8.92
N GLY A 143 7.37 -9.74 -8.53
CA GLY A 143 6.34 -10.66 -8.99
C GLY A 143 6.18 -10.59 -10.52
N SER A 144 5.99 -11.75 -11.16
CA SER A 144 5.79 -11.85 -12.62
C SER A 144 4.56 -11.05 -13.10
N GLU A 145 3.58 -10.86 -12.24
CA GLU A 145 2.38 -10.06 -12.48
C GLU A 145 2.67 -8.59 -12.78
N TYR A 146 3.74 -8.03 -12.18
CA TYR A 146 4.18 -6.64 -12.40
C TYR A 146 5.09 -6.48 -13.61
N LEU A 147 5.62 -7.61 -14.12
CA LEU A 147 6.48 -7.66 -15.31
C LEU A 147 5.72 -8.03 -16.58
N SER A 148 4.39 -8.22 -16.50
CA SER A 148 3.56 -8.52 -17.66
C SER A 148 3.57 -7.37 -18.66
N GLU A 149 3.57 -7.69 -19.96
CA GLU A 149 3.56 -6.72 -21.07
C GLU A 149 2.45 -5.67 -20.88
N ARG A 150 1.22 -6.13 -20.57
CA ARG A 150 0.08 -5.24 -20.35
C ARG A 150 0.33 -4.24 -19.21
N HIS A 151 1.03 -4.64 -18.16
CA HIS A 151 1.35 -3.76 -17.04
C HIS A 151 2.41 -2.73 -17.44
N GLN A 152 3.45 -3.18 -18.14
CA GLN A 152 4.52 -2.31 -18.68
C GLN A 152 3.96 -1.30 -19.68
N ASP A 153 3.14 -1.73 -20.65
CA ASP A 153 2.49 -0.85 -21.62
C ASP A 153 1.64 0.24 -20.94
N THR A 154 0.92 -0.12 -19.89
CA THR A 154 0.16 0.87 -19.15
C THR A 154 1.07 1.89 -18.50
N CYS A 155 2.13 1.46 -17.82
CA CYS A 155 3.09 2.36 -17.20
C CYS A 155 3.75 3.28 -18.25
N GLN A 156 4.14 2.74 -19.38
CA GLN A 156 4.71 3.53 -20.49
C GLN A 156 3.73 4.59 -21.01
N ARG A 157 2.45 4.23 -21.22
CA ARG A 157 1.42 5.17 -21.69
C ARG A 157 1.12 6.31 -20.72
N PHE A 158 1.33 6.08 -19.45
CA PHE A 158 1.13 7.08 -18.38
C PHE A 158 2.45 7.74 -17.95
N GLU A 159 3.54 7.50 -18.66
CA GLU A 159 4.88 8.03 -18.37
C GLU A 159 5.37 7.68 -16.96
N ILE A 160 5.04 6.47 -16.49
CA ILE A 160 5.39 5.97 -15.16
C ILE A 160 6.66 5.14 -15.22
N THR A 161 7.66 5.50 -14.44
CA THR A 161 8.89 4.71 -14.30
C THR A 161 8.61 3.52 -13.36
N LEU A 162 8.79 2.31 -13.89
CA LEU A 162 8.71 1.09 -13.07
C LEU A 162 9.93 0.94 -12.18
N SER A 163 9.71 0.54 -10.94
CA SER A 163 10.73 0.30 -9.92
C SER A 163 10.46 -1.02 -9.21
N ALA A 164 11.48 -1.83 -8.95
CA ALA A 164 11.31 -3.09 -8.23
C ALA A 164 12.31 -3.28 -7.10
N SER A 165 11.85 -3.92 -6.01
CA SER A 165 12.69 -4.33 -4.90
C SER A 165 13.80 -5.29 -5.34
N LYS A 166 14.97 -5.24 -4.73
CA LYS A 166 16.04 -6.23 -4.99
C LYS A 166 15.66 -7.60 -4.41
N PRO A 167 16.15 -8.72 -4.98
CA PRO A 167 15.90 -10.05 -4.45
C PRO A 167 16.32 -10.17 -2.98
N GLY A 168 15.46 -10.77 -2.16
CA GLY A 168 15.74 -10.99 -0.75
C GLY A 168 15.77 -9.71 0.11
N LYS A 169 15.23 -8.60 -0.40
CA LYS A 169 15.18 -7.30 0.29
C LYS A 169 13.71 -6.85 0.49
N PRO A 170 12.88 -7.60 1.24
CA PRO A 170 11.46 -7.28 1.43
C PRO A 170 11.23 -5.89 2.04
N TRP A 171 12.15 -5.42 2.89
CA TRP A 171 12.05 -4.09 3.49
C TRP A 171 12.01 -2.94 2.48
N GLN A 172 12.41 -3.17 1.21
CA GLN A 172 12.33 -2.16 0.15
C GLN A 172 10.88 -1.87 -0.28
N ASN A 173 9.92 -2.78 0.02
CA ASN A 173 8.48 -2.53 -0.08
C ASN A 173 7.81 -2.50 1.31
N GLY A 174 8.57 -2.19 2.36
CA GLY A 174 8.12 -2.29 3.75
C GLY A 174 6.91 -1.40 4.11
N PHE A 175 6.66 -0.32 3.37
CA PHE A 175 5.47 0.51 3.57
C PHE A 175 4.21 -0.20 3.11
N MET A 176 4.26 -0.87 1.95
CA MET A 176 3.13 -1.64 1.44
C MET A 176 2.89 -2.89 2.30
N GLU A 177 3.95 -3.59 2.71
CA GLU A 177 3.82 -4.71 3.65
C GLU A 177 3.12 -4.28 4.95
N ARG A 178 3.49 -3.10 5.47
CA ARG A 178 2.86 -2.53 6.67
C ARG A 178 1.41 -2.14 6.42
N CYS A 179 1.09 -1.60 5.25
CA CYS A 179 -0.27 -1.26 4.84
C CYS A 179 -1.14 -2.53 4.79
N ILE A 180 -0.71 -3.55 4.06
CA ILE A 180 -1.38 -4.85 3.97
C ILE A 180 -1.62 -5.46 5.37
N LYS A 181 -0.59 -5.40 6.22
CA LYS A 181 -0.72 -5.88 7.59
C LYS A 181 -1.80 -5.11 8.36
N SER A 182 -1.86 -3.79 8.20
CA SER A 182 -2.86 -2.96 8.85
C SER A 182 -4.28 -3.28 8.36
N VAL A 183 -4.47 -3.45 7.05
CA VAL A 183 -5.77 -3.87 6.48
C VAL A 183 -6.19 -5.23 7.03
N LYS A 184 -5.27 -6.20 7.11
CA LYS A 184 -5.56 -7.53 7.70
C LYS A 184 -5.88 -7.46 9.20
N GLU A 185 -5.26 -6.56 9.94
CA GLU A 185 -5.58 -6.34 11.36
C GLU A 185 -6.99 -5.78 11.53
N GLU A 186 -7.44 -4.88 10.64
CA GLU A 186 -8.80 -4.32 10.66
C GLU A 186 -9.87 -5.34 10.21
N LEU A 187 -9.54 -6.21 9.26
CA LEU A 187 -10.43 -7.31 8.86
C LEU A 187 -10.67 -8.30 10.00
N GLY A 188 -9.73 -8.43 10.92
CA GLY A 188 -9.83 -9.41 12.01
C GLY A 188 -9.71 -10.86 11.52
N PRO A 189 -10.31 -11.83 12.24
CA PRO A 189 -10.28 -13.23 11.86
C PRO A 189 -11.05 -13.49 10.57
N LEU A 190 -10.37 -14.02 9.54
CA LEU A 190 -10.99 -14.29 8.24
C LEU A 190 -12.04 -15.40 8.30
N THR A 191 -12.07 -16.19 9.36
CA THR A 191 -13.10 -17.21 9.63
C THR A 191 -14.49 -16.61 9.89
N ASN A 192 -14.57 -15.32 10.20
CA ASN A 192 -15.83 -14.61 10.45
C ASN A 192 -16.61 -14.31 9.15
N TYR A 193 -15.94 -14.39 7.98
CA TYR A 193 -16.58 -14.13 6.69
C TYR A 193 -17.15 -15.42 6.11
N ARG A 194 -18.47 -15.45 5.87
CA ARG A 194 -19.19 -16.62 5.35
C ARG A 194 -18.93 -16.84 3.86
N ASP A 195 -18.85 -15.75 3.11
CA ASP A 195 -18.73 -15.76 1.66
C ASP A 195 -17.87 -14.57 1.16
N VAL A 196 -17.76 -14.46 -0.17
CA VAL A 196 -16.97 -13.43 -0.83
C VAL A 196 -17.62 -12.05 -0.73
N ASP A 197 -18.92 -11.95 -0.64
CA ASP A 197 -19.63 -10.68 -0.58
C ASP A 197 -19.42 -10.02 0.79
N GLU A 198 -19.52 -10.80 1.87
CA GLU A 198 -19.16 -10.34 3.21
C GLU A 198 -17.68 -9.94 3.28
N LEU A 199 -16.77 -10.73 2.69
CA LEU A 199 -15.36 -10.39 2.62
C LEU A 199 -15.14 -9.08 1.85
N TYR A 200 -15.85 -8.87 0.73
CA TYR A 200 -15.75 -7.65 -0.07
C TYR A 200 -16.17 -6.41 0.73
N VAL A 201 -17.31 -6.49 1.42
CA VAL A 201 -17.79 -5.41 2.30
C VAL A 201 -16.80 -5.18 3.45
N GLY A 202 -16.29 -6.24 4.07
CA GLY A 202 -15.26 -6.14 5.11
C GLY A 202 -13.99 -5.44 4.63
N ILE A 203 -13.51 -5.76 3.43
CA ILE A 203 -12.35 -5.09 2.82
C ILE A 203 -12.65 -3.61 2.56
N ALA A 204 -13.81 -3.29 1.99
CA ALA A 204 -14.21 -1.91 1.73
C ALA A 204 -14.21 -1.08 3.03
N ASN A 205 -14.80 -1.61 4.10
CA ASN A 205 -14.83 -0.98 5.42
C ASN A 205 -13.44 -0.84 6.04
N ALA A 206 -12.60 -1.87 5.96
CA ALA A 206 -11.24 -1.85 6.49
C ALA A 206 -10.37 -0.81 5.76
N ILE A 207 -10.49 -0.69 4.43
CA ILE A 207 -9.77 0.30 3.64
C ILE A 207 -10.31 1.71 3.90
N HIS A 208 -11.62 1.87 3.99
CA HIS A 208 -12.24 3.14 4.36
C HIS A 208 -11.72 3.61 5.72
N TYR A 209 -11.77 2.74 6.74
CA TYR A 209 -11.24 3.04 8.06
C TYR A 209 -9.74 3.37 8.03
N TYR A 210 -8.94 2.61 7.26
CA TYR A 210 -7.51 2.86 7.09
C TYR A 210 -7.23 4.25 6.53
N ASN A 211 -7.96 4.67 5.50
CA ASN A 211 -7.74 5.95 4.83
C ASN A 211 -8.25 7.14 5.66
N HIS A 212 -9.44 7.02 6.26
CA HIS A 212 -10.14 8.17 6.84
C HIS A 212 -10.01 8.28 8.38
N ASN A 213 -9.93 7.16 9.07
CA ASN A 213 -10.02 7.14 10.54
C ASN A 213 -8.71 6.73 11.23
N ARG A 214 -7.95 5.82 10.60
CA ARG A 214 -6.76 5.27 11.24
C ARG A 214 -5.64 6.28 11.33
N ILE A 215 -5.25 6.71 12.53
CA ILE A 215 -4.10 7.59 12.74
C ILE A 215 -2.81 6.85 12.38
N HIS A 216 -2.10 7.35 11.37
CA HIS A 216 -0.79 6.88 11.00
C HIS A 216 0.27 7.60 11.85
N THR A 217 1.05 6.84 12.64
CA THR A 217 1.97 7.44 13.64
C THR A 217 3.03 8.37 13.04
N ALA A 218 3.49 8.10 11.80
CA ALA A 218 4.45 8.96 11.12
C ALA A 218 3.79 10.24 10.57
N LEU A 219 2.52 10.17 10.17
CA LEU A 219 1.75 11.31 9.66
C LEU A 219 1.07 12.10 10.78
N LYS A 220 0.87 11.48 11.97
CA LYS A 220 0.14 11.98 13.12
C LYS A 220 -1.36 12.21 12.88
N MET A 221 -1.87 11.77 11.74
CA MET A 221 -3.26 11.88 11.29
C MET A 221 -3.60 10.72 10.35
N SER A 222 -4.83 10.67 9.85
CA SER A 222 -5.21 9.69 8.83
C SER A 222 -4.55 10.00 7.48
N PRO A 223 -4.36 9.00 6.59
CA PRO A 223 -3.81 9.20 5.26
C PRO A 223 -4.54 10.28 4.46
N GLU A 224 -5.87 10.27 4.44
CA GLU A 224 -6.70 11.23 3.72
C GLU A 224 -6.58 12.66 4.30
N ALA A 225 -6.60 12.80 5.62
CA ALA A 225 -6.39 14.09 6.26
C ALA A 225 -5.00 14.66 5.92
N TYR A 226 -3.98 13.80 5.89
CA TYR A 226 -2.63 14.21 5.48
C TYR A 226 -2.58 14.60 4.00
N ALA A 227 -3.18 13.82 3.10
CA ALA A 227 -3.28 14.15 1.68
C ALA A 227 -3.98 15.49 1.47
N SER A 228 -5.06 15.75 2.20
CA SER A 228 -5.78 17.03 2.17
C SER A 228 -4.94 18.19 2.65
N SER A 229 -4.08 18.01 3.66
CA SER A 229 -3.17 19.05 4.16
C SER A 229 -2.07 19.44 3.16
N LEU A 230 -1.74 18.54 2.20
CA LEU A 230 -0.75 18.80 1.15
C LEU A 230 -1.34 19.53 -0.07
N LYS A 231 -2.65 19.43 -0.30
CA LYS A 231 -3.32 19.96 -1.50
C LYS A 231 -3.09 21.47 -1.76
N PRO A 232 -3.00 22.36 -0.77
CA PRO A 232 -2.72 23.78 -1.03
C PRO A 232 -1.33 24.06 -1.61
N LYS A 233 -0.39 23.13 -1.45
CA LYS A 233 1.02 23.27 -1.92
C LYS A 233 1.30 22.64 -3.28
N LEU A 234 0.39 21.82 -3.80
CA LEU A 234 0.61 20.98 -4.99
C LEU A 234 -0.36 21.29 -6.15
N ILE A 235 -1.16 22.37 -6.08
CA ILE A 235 -2.10 22.72 -7.15
C ILE A 235 -1.39 23.48 -8.28
N ALA A 236 -0.59 22.74 -9.05
CA ALA A 236 -0.42 22.97 -10.48
C ALA A 236 -0.52 21.60 -11.16
N ARG A 237 -1.73 21.01 -11.19
CA ARG A 237 -1.98 19.76 -11.91
C ARG A 237 -2.07 20.02 -13.40
N PRO A 238 -1.29 19.35 -14.27
CA PRO A 238 -1.51 19.44 -15.70
C PRO A 238 -2.92 18.93 -16.02
N LYS A 239 -3.67 19.70 -16.81
CA LYS A 239 -5.00 19.31 -17.31
C LYS A 239 -4.90 17.97 -18.04
N ARG A 240 -5.73 17.00 -17.64
CA ARG A 240 -5.85 15.70 -18.33
C ARG A 240 -6.13 15.94 -19.82
N ARG A 241 -5.24 15.49 -20.71
CA ARG A 241 -5.62 15.22 -22.09
C ARG A 241 -6.54 14.01 -22.08
N GLY A 242 -7.79 14.21 -22.48
CA GLY A 242 -8.79 13.15 -22.53
C GLY A 242 -8.28 11.97 -23.36
N LEU A 243 -8.42 10.77 -22.85
CA LEU A 243 -8.21 9.51 -23.58
C LEU A 243 -9.22 9.46 -24.73
N VAL A 244 -8.78 9.80 -25.93
CA VAL A 244 -9.55 9.54 -27.15
C VAL A 244 -9.37 8.07 -27.50
N PHE A 245 -10.37 7.26 -27.15
CA PHE A 245 -10.46 5.89 -27.65
C PHE A 245 -10.70 5.95 -29.17
N ARG A 246 -9.67 5.81 -29.99
CA ARG A 246 -9.85 5.51 -31.40
C ARG A 246 -10.38 4.08 -31.50
N LYS A 247 -11.69 3.94 -31.82
CA LYS A 247 -12.24 2.67 -32.31
C LYS A 247 -11.42 2.31 -33.57
N LYS A 248 -10.71 1.18 -33.55
CA LYS A 248 -10.31 0.53 -34.79
C LYS A 248 -11.60 0.04 -35.44
N VAL A 249 -11.98 0.69 -36.53
CA VAL A 249 -12.95 0.16 -37.48
C VAL A 249 -12.23 -0.95 -38.26
N ALA A 250 -12.90 -2.10 -38.36
CA ALA A 250 -12.43 -3.30 -39.03
C ALA A 250 -12.12 -3.05 -40.48
#